data_69a7f30e45eb934ee43be1fb5c78ce8f
#
_entry.id   69a7f30e45eb934ee43be1fb5c78ce8f
#
_cell.length_a   1.000
_cell.length_b   1.000
_cell.length_c   1.000
_cell.angle_alpha   90.00
_cell.angle_beta   90.00
_cell.angle_gamma   90.00
#
_symmetry.space_group_name_H-M   'P 1'
#
loop_
_entity.id
_entity.type
_entity.pdbx_description
1 polymer ?
#
loop_
_entity_poly.entity_id
_entity_poly.type
_entity_poly.pdbx_seq_one_letter_code
_entity_poly.pdbx_strand_id
1 'polypeptide(L)'
;FHFEFEITKRYLQKYLRGRTVLDIGGGPGRYSIWLAKQGYDVTLVDLSEGNVAFAQEKFREYGVNVAAHVCDARELSALRLGKFDNVLLMGPLYHLSAESDRAQCVLEARRHLRADGSLFASFITITAGLNYYLDECPEKLVDEPAMDLFDRMERDESWSGMAFTQATFINSVEVLPFFEGLGFEKLALFGQEGLTGTRLSYLNRAPGSVREKYLEISLRLCENPKYFAYSNHLMYIG
;
A
#
# COMPACT_ATOMS: atom_id res chain seq x y z
N PHE A 1 -0.71 -5.98 17.48
CA PHE A 1 0.14 -4.84 17.11
C PHE A 1 0.47 -4.98 15.62
N HIS A 2 0.16 -3.97 14.82
CA HIS A 2 0.36 -4.01 13.38
C HIS A 2 1.48 -3.04 13.00
N PHE A 3 2.68 -3.54 12.79
CA PHE A 3 3.86 -2.74 12.47
C PHE A 3 3.66 -1.91 11.19
N GLU A 4 3.11 -2.52 10.14
CA GLU A 4 2.77 -1.83 8.89
C GLU A 4 1.95 -0.56 9.18
N PHE A 5 0.88 -0.68 9.97
CA PHE A 5 0.02 0.43 10.29
C PHE A 5 0.72 1.50 11.14
N GLU A 6 1.54 1.11 12.11
CA GLU A 6 2.27 2.05 12.96
C GLU A 6 3.34 2.83 12.18
N ILE A 7 4.10 2.17 11.31
CA ILE A 7 5.10 2.81 10.47
C ILE A 7 4.40 3.74 9.46
N THR A 8 3.39 3.24 8.74
CA THR A 8 2.65 4.02 7.76
C THR A 8 2.02 5.27 8.38
N LYS A 9 1.43 5.19 9.56
CA LYS A 9 0.89 6.37 10.26
C LYS A 9 1.95 7.45 10.51
N ARG A 10 3.19 7.07 10.87
CA ARG A 10 4.28 8.04 11.07
C ARG A 10 4.61 8.79 9.78
N TYR A 11 4.60 8.09 8.65
CA TYR A 11 4.84 8.70 7.35
C TYR A 11 3.64 9.55 6.89
N LEU A 12 2.42 9.08 7.09
CA LEU A 12 1.22 9.88 6.85
C LEU A 12 1.28 11.18 7.67
N GLN A 13 1.53 11.13 8.97
CA GLN A 13 1.65 12.31 9.83
C GLN A 13 2.73 13.29 9.38
N LYS A 14 3.82 12.80 8.77
CA LYS A 14 4.93 13.64 8.28
C LYS A 14 4.62 14.31 6.94
N TYR A 15 3.88 13.66 6.06
CA TYR A 15 3.75 14.08 4.66
C TYR A 15 2.33 14.49 4.26
N LEU A 16 1.31 14.26 5.09
CA LEU A 16 -0.05 14.74 4.81
C LEU A 16 -0.07 16.28 4.74
N ARG A 17 -0.78 16.79 3.74
CA ARG A 17 -1.01 18.20 3.49
C ARG A 17 -2.46 18.54 3.81
N GLY A 18 -2.80 19.80 3.98
CA GLY A 18 -4.18 20.27 4.10
C GLY A 18 -5.09 19.41 4.96
N ARG A 19 -6.33 19.18 4.50
CA ARG A 19 -7.36 18.51 5.29
C ARG A 19 -8.14 17.43 4.54
N THR A 20 -8.10 17.40 3.22
CA THR A 20 -8.90 16.49 2.40
C THR A 20 -8.09 15.28 1.95
N VAL A 21 -8.66 14.09 2.05
CA VAL A 21 -8.02 12.82 1.68
C VAL A 21 -8.94 11.98 0.81
N LEU A 22 -8.44 11.52 -0.33
CA LEU A 22 -9.07 10.49 -1.15
C LEU A 22 -8.35 9.16 -0.91
N ASP A 23 -9.07 8.16 -0.38
CA ASP A 23 -8.56 6.82 -0.08
C ASP A 23 -9.04 5.85 -1.15
N ILE A 24 -8.19 5.56 -2.14
CA ILE A 24 -8.51 4.74 -3.32
C ILE A 24 -8.10 3.29 -3.04
N GLY A 25 -9.07 2.37 -3.16
CA GLY A 25 -8.90 0.98 -2.76
C GLY A 25 -8.82 0.85 -1.25
N GLY A 26 -9.58 1.68 -0.52
CA GLY A 26 -9.53 1.77 0.93
C GLY A 26 -10.04 0.52 1.68
N GLY A 27 -10.59 -0.46 0.95
CA GLY A 27 -11.09 -1.71 1.50
C GLY A 27 -12.10 -1.49 2.64
N PRO A 28 -11.91 -2.13 3.81
CA PRO A 28 -12.77 -1.97 4.98
C PRO A 28 -12.62 -0.62 5.70
N GLY A 29 -11.83 0.34 5.17
CA GLY A 29 -11.74 1.72 5.65
C GLY A 29 -10.83 1.94 6.86
N ARG A 30 -9.84 1.07 7.11
CA ARG A 30 -8.95 1.18 8.27
C ARG A 30 -8.22 2.52 8.36
N TYR A 31 -7.62 2.97 7.27
CA TYR A 31 -6.94 4.26 7.20
C TYR A 31 -7.93 5.41 7.17
N SER A 32 -9.03 5.29 6.44
CA SER A 32 -10.12 6.26 6.40
C SER A 32 -10.67 6.57 7.80
N ILE A 33 -10.94 5.54 8.62
CA ILE A 33 -11.40 5.70 10.01
C ILE A 33 -10.36 6.44 10.85
N TRP A 34 -9.10 6.03 10.76
CA TRP A 34 -8.04 6.66 11.53
C TRP A 34 -7.87 8.13 11.14
N LEU A 35 -7.86 8.47 9.85
CA LEU A 35 -7.75 9.84 9.34
C LEU A 35 -8.95 10.70 9.76
N ALA A 36 -10.17 10.18 9.62
CA ALA A 36 -11.37 10.88 10.04
C ALA A 36 -11.35 11.20 11.55
N LYS A 37 -10.86 10.27 12.39
CA LYS A 37 -10.64 10.52 13.82
C LYS A 37 -9.55 11.57 14.11
N GLN A 38 -8.63 11.82 13.18
CA GLN A 38 -7.65 12.91 13.26
C GLN A 38 -8.21 14.25 12.71
N GLY A 39 -9.47 14.26 12.26
CA GLY A 39 -10.15 15.46 11.76
C GLY A 39 -9.93 15.74 10.27
N TYR A 40 -9.47 14.75 9.49
CA TYR A 40 -9.44 14.87 8.04
C TYR A 40 -10.83 14.64 7.44
N ASP A 41 -11.11 15.33 6.34
CA ASP A 41 -12.27 15.09 5.48
C ASP A 41 -11.90 14.00 4.48
N VAL A 42 -12.46 12.82 4.66
CA VAL A 42 -12.05 11.61 3.93
C VAL A 42 -13.16 11.14 3.02
N THR A 43 -12.78 10.83 1.78
CA THR A 43 -13.61 10.10 0.81
C THR A 43 -12.93 8.78 0.49
N LEU A 44 -13.64 7.67 0.70
CA LEU A 44 -13.19 6.32 0.35
C LEU A 44 -13.78 5.90 -1.00
N VAL A 45 -12.95 5.26 -1.82
CA VAL A 45 -13.37 4.58 -3.05
C VAL A 45 -12.82 3.17 -3.03
N ASP A 46 -13.65 2.17 -3.36
CA ASP A 46 -13.22 0.77 -3.53
C ASP A 46 -14.03 0.12 -4.67
N LEU A 47 -13.43 -0.83 -5.38
CA LEU A 47 -14.10 -1.57 -6.44
C LEU A 47 -15.16 -2.53 -5.89
N SER A 48 -14.95 -3.06 -4.69
CA SER A 48 -15.82 -4.05 -4.05
C SER A 48 -17.00 -3.39 -3.33
N GLU A 49 -18.21 -3.64 -3.80
CA GLU A 49 -19.44 -3.24 -3.11
C GLU A 49 -19.48 -3.77 -1.67
N GLY A 50 -18.99 -5.00 -1.45
CA GLY A 50 -18.92 -5.62 -0.12
C GLY A 50 -17.98 -4.85 0.81
N ASN A 51 -16.80 -4.43 0.33
CA ASN A 51 -15.86 -3.60 1.10
C ASN A 51 -16.48 -2.25 1.46
N VAL A 52 -17.12 -1.58 0.49
CA VAL A 52 -17.78 -0.29 0.71
C VAL A 52 -18.89 -0.40 1.74
N ALA A 53 -19.75 -1.42 1.62
CA ALA A 53 -20.83 -1.65 2.59
C ALA A 53 -20.28 -1.92 4.00
N PHE A 54 -19.26 -2.76 4.12
CA PHE A 54 -18.58 -3.04 5.39
C PHE A 54 -17.91 -1.79 5.97
N ALA A 55 -17.21 -1.00 5.14
CA ALA A 55 -16.61 0.25 5.58
C ALA A 55 -17.64 1.23 6.12
N GLN A 56 -18.78 1.41 5.44
CA GLN A 56 -19.90 2.26 5.88
C GLN A 56 -20.48 1.81 7.23
N GLU A 57 -20.57 0.48 7.46
CA GLU A 57 -20.97 -0.05 8.76
C GLU A 57 -19.96 0.33 9.84
N LYS A 58 -18.67 0.16 9.57
CA LYS A 58 -17.59 0.55 10.48
C LYS A 58 -17.55 2.06 10.74
N PHE A 59 -17.81 2.91 9.74
CA PHE A 59 -17.89 4.35 9.93
C PHE A 59 -18.99 4.74 10.93
N ARG A 60 -20.16 4.09 10.83
CA ARG A 60 -21.25 4.28 11.82
C ARG A 60 -20.85 3.77 13.20
N GLU A 61 -20.24 2.58 13.29
CA GLU A 61 -19.78 1.99 14.56
C GLU A 61 -18.78 2.90 15.28
N TYR A 62 -17.83 3.47 14.52
CA TYR A 62 -16.79 4.36 15.07
C TYR A 62 -17.21 5.83 15.19
N GLY A 63 -18.41 6.18 14.77
CA GLY A 63 -18.93 7.56 14.85
C GLY A 63 -18.15 8.55 13.98
N VAL A 64 -17.63 8.10 12.81
CA VAL A 64 -16.91 8.97 11.87
C VAL A 64 -17.75 9.23 10.62
N ASN A 65 -17.59 10.41 10.03
CA ASN A 65 -18.24 10.78 8.77
C ASN A 65 -17.22 10.63 7.62
N VAL A 66 -17.42 9.62 6.77
CA VAL A 66 -16.60 9.34 5.59
C VAL A 66 -17.53 9.05 4.43
N ALA A 67 -17.40 9.80 3.33
CA ALA A 67 -18.07 9.47 2.09
C ALA A 67 -17.47 8.20 1.47
N ALA A 68 -18.29 7.28 0.96
CA ALA A 68 -17.79 6.05 0.39
C ALA A 68 -18.51 5.71 -0.92
N HIS A 69 -17.75 5.37 -1.97
CA HIS A 69 -18.23 5.12 -3.32
C HIS A 69 -17.67 3.81 -3.86
N VAL A 70 -18.48 3.11 -4.67
CA VAL A 70 -18.03 1.98 -5.47
C VAL A 70 -17.54 2.48 -6.81
N CYS A 71 -16.26 2.25 -7.13
CA CYS A 71 -15.70 2.62 -8.44
C CYS A 71 -14.36 1.91 -8.68
N ASP A 72 -14.07 1.65 -9.96
CA ASP A 72 -12.74 1.20 -10.38
C ASP A 72 -11.73 2.36 -10.24
N ALA A 73 -10.59 2.08 -9.65
CA ALA A 73 -9.51 3.05 -9.46
C ALA A 73 -8.97 3.63 -10.79
N ARG A 74 -9.22 2.96 -11.93
CA ARG A 74 -8.85 3.40 -13.28
C ARG A 74 -9.87 4.36 -13.90
N GLU A 75 -11.04 4.58 -13.28
CA GLU A 75 -12.20 5.32 -13.84
C GLU A 75 -12.77 6.37 -12.87
N LEU A 76 -11.97 6.89 -11.94
CA LEU A 76 -12.42 7.80 -10.87
C LEU A 76 -13.07 9.08 -11.41
N SER A 77 -12.71 9.51 -12.62
CA SER A 77 -13.29 10.70 -13.27
C SER A 77 -14.81 10.61 -13.42
N ALA A 78 -15.39 9.40 -13.39
CA ALA A 78 -16.83 9.18 -13.42
C ALA A 78 -17.55 9.72 -12.16
N LEU A 79 -16.87 9.79 -11.01
CA LEU A 79 -17.46 10.18 -9.73
C LEU A 79 -17.54 11.69 -9.51
N ARG A 80 -16.87 12.52 -10.30
CA ARG A 80 -16.80 13.99 -10.15
C ARG A 80 -16.41 14.47 -8.75
N LEU A 81 -15.45 13.81 -8.11
CA LEU A 81 -15.09 14.03 -6.71
C LEU A 81 -14.36 15.36 -6.42
N GLY A 82 -13.86 16.06 -7.44
CA GLY A 82 -13.05 17.27 -7.25
C GLY A 82 -11.58 16.97 -6.94
N LYS A 83 -10.91 17.88 -6.21
CA LYS A 83 -9.48 17.82 -5.88
C LYS A 83 -9.25 17.66 -4.38
N PHE A 84 -8.26 16.84 -4.02
CA PHE A 84 -7.87 16.54 -2.65
C PHE A 84 -6.45 17.01 -2.36
N ASP A 85 -6.15 17.29 -1.09
CA ASP A 85 -4.81 17.61 -0.63
C ASP A 85 -3.93 16.37 -0.59
N ASN A 86 -4.53 15.19 -0.40
CA ASN A 86 -3.82 13.92 -0.32
C ASN A 86 -4.61 12.82 -1.04
N VAL A 87 -3.88 11.91 -1.66
CA VAL A 87 -4.44 10.69 -2.25
C VAL A 87 -3.69 9.47 -1.70
N LEU A 88 -4.43 8.55 -1.10
CA LEU A 88 -3.92 7.23 -0.73
C LEU A 88 -4.29 6.23 -1.84
N LEU A 89 -3.32 5.49 -2.30
CA LEU A 89 -3.43 4.45 -3.33
C LEU A 89 -2.73 3.19 -2.80
N MET A 90 -3.29 2.62 -1.71
CA MET A 90 -2.63 1.59 -0.92
C MET A 90 -3.25 0.19 -1.10
N GLY A 91 -3.97 -0.04 -2.19
CA GLY A 91 -4.62 -1.30 -2.55
C GLY A 91 -4.46 -1.66 -4.02
N PRO A 92 -4.92 -0.80 -4.94
CA PRO A 92 -5.14 -1.16 -6.33
C PRO A 92 -3.89 -1.60 -7.09
N LEU A 93 -2.72 -0.96 -6.86
CA LEU A 93 -1.54 -1.16 -7.71
C LEU A 93 -1.01 -2.59 -7.71
N TYR A 94 -1.15 -3.31 -6.64
CA TYR A 94 -0.70 -4.70 -6.57
C TYR A 94 -1.79 -5.73 -6.97
N HIS A 95 -2.99 -5.26 -7.34
CA HIS A 95 -4.03 -6.09 -7.95
C HIS A 95 -4.16 -5.88 -9.47
N LEU A 96 -3.44 -4.91 -10.04
CA LEU A 96 -3.43 -4.60 -11.46
C LEU A 96 -2.19 -5.21 -12.11
N SER A 97 -2.38 -6.26 -12.93
CA SER A 97 -1.27 -7.01 -13.54
C SER A 97 -0.56 -6.23 -14.65
N ALA A 98 -1.32 -5.52 -15.50
CA ALA A 98 -0.74 -4.73 -16.57
C ALA A 98 -0.17 -3.42 -16.03
N GLU A 99 1.06 -3.07 -16.44
CA GLU A 99 1.67 -1.79 -16.07
C GLU A 99 0.86 -0.60 -16.57
N SER A 100 0.27 -0.71 -17.77
CA SER A 100 -0.64 0.30 -18.32
C SER A 100 -1.84 0.58 -17.41
N ASP A 101 -2.41 -0.45 -16.77
CA ASP A 101 -3.52 -0.31 -15.84
C ASP A 101 -3.06 0.38 -14.54
N ARG A 102 -1.87 0.02 -14.04
CA ARG A 102 -1.26 0.71 -12.89
C ARG A 102 -0.99 2.18 -13.19
N ALA A 103 -0.43 2.46 -14.38
CA ALA A 103 -0.20 3.84 -14.82
C ALA A 103 -1.51 4.62 -14.93
N GLN A 104 -2.56 4.04 -15.54
CA GLN A 104 -3.88 4.66 -15.63
C GLN A 104 -4.45 4.96 -14.23
N CYS A 105 -4.33 4.03 -13.30
CA CYS A 105 -4.77 4.21 -11.92
C CYS A 105 -4.06 5.40 -11.24
N VAL A 106 -2.74 5.52 -11.40
CA VAL A 106 -1.96 6.65 -10.87
C VAL A 106 -2.31 7.96 -11.55
N LEU A 107 -2.59 7.95 -12.87
CA LEU A 107 -3.03 9.15 -13.59
C LEU A 107 -4.42 9.60 -13.15
N GLU A 108 -5.34 8.68 -12.86
CA GLU A 108 -6.65 9.03 -12.26
C GLU A 108 -6.45 9.63 -10.86
N ALA A 109 -5.61 9.03 -10.02
CA ALA A 109 -5.25 9.58 -8.71
C ALA A 109 -4.67 11.00 -8.83
N ARG A 110 -3.75 11.25 -9.78
CA ARG A 110 -3.16 12.57 -10.07
C ARG A 110 -4.22 13.59 -10.51
N ARG A 111 -5.22 13.17 -11.29
CA ARG A 111 -6.34 14.07 -11.69
C ARG A 111 -7.12 14.58 -10.49
N HIS A 112 -7.19 13.81 -9.41
CA HIS A 112 -7.86 14.19 -8.17
C HIS A 112 -6.93 14.79 -7.12
N LEU A 113 -5.62 14.86 -7.38
CA LEU A 113 -4.65 15.47 -6.49
C LEU A 113 -4.49 16.97 -6.81
N ARG A 114 -4.35 17.82 -5.79
CA ARG A 114 -3.95 19.22 -5.93
C ARG A 114 -2.49 19.32 -6.32
N ALA A 115 -2.08 20.46 -6.87
CA ALA A 115 -0.71 20.66 -7.37
C ALA A 115 0.36 20.56 -6.29
N ASP A 116 0.03 20.93 -5.06
CA ASP A 116 0.89 20.87 -3.86
C ASP A 116 0.52 19.70 -2.93
N GLY A 117 -0.30 18.77 -3.40
CA GLY A 117 -0.79 17.63 -2.66
C GLY A 117 0.22 16.49 -2.61
N SER A 118 -0.05 15.48 -1.79
CA SER A 118 0.79 14.29 -1.64
C SER A 118 0.07 13.01 -2.07
N LEU A 119 0.76 12.18 -2.86
CA LEU A 119 0.36 10.83 -3.22
C LEU A 119 1.08 9.82 -2.32
N PHE A 120 0.34 8.85 -1.79
CA PHE A 120 0.85 7.72 -1.02
C PHE A 120 0.46 6.43 -1.75
N ALA A 121 1.42 5.69 -2.29
CA ALA A 121 1.15 4.53 -3.11
C ALA A 121 1.91 3.30 -2.60
N SER A 122 1.18 2.19 -2.39
CA SER A 122 1.74 0.93 -1.88
C SER A 122 1.87 -0.13 -2.94
N PHE A 123 2.92 -0.95 -2.79
CA PHE A 123 3.18 -2.15 -3.59
C PHE A 123 3.49 -3.34 -2.67
N ILE A 124 3.14 -4.54 -3.11
CA ILE A 124 3.69 -5.77 -2.53
C ILE A 124 5.05 -6.03 -3.20
N THR A 125 6.08 -6.34 -2.42
CA THR A 125 7.44 -6.61 -2.93
C THR A 125 7.53 -8.02 -3.52
N ILE A 126 8.43 -8.22 -4.49
CA ILE A 126 8.71 -9.56 -4.99
C ILE A 126 9.30 -10.47 -3.91
N THR A 127 10.02 -9.89 -2.94
CA THR A 127 10.51 -10.63 -1.77
C THR A 127 9.40 -11.09 -0.83
N ALA A 128 8.23 -10.43 -0.81
CA ALA A 128 7.06 -10.94 -0.10
C ALA A 128 6.54 -12.24 -0.72
N GLY A 129 6.57 -12.35 -2.05
CA GLY A 129 6.26 -13.59 -2.77
C GLY A 129 7.24 -14.71 -2.42
N LEU A 130 8.55 -14.41 -2.38
CA LEU A 130 9.57 -15.36 -1.94
C LEU A 130 9.31 -15.83 -0.49
N ASN A 131 9.09 -14.90 0.44
CA ASN A 131 8.81 -15.23 1.84
C ASN A 131 7.56 -16.10 1.99
N TYR A 132 6.51 -15.83 1.21
CA TYR A 132 5.29 -16.64 1.20
C TYR A 132 5.58 -18.10 0.82
N TYR A 133 6.35 -18.33 -0.24
CA TYR A 133 6.72 -19.70 -0.63
C TYR A 133 7.66 -20.36 0.40
N LEU A 134 8.62 -19.64 0.97
CA LEU A 134 9.56 -20.22 1.93
C LEU A 134 8.95 -20.53 3.29
N ASP A 135 8.08 -19.66 3.78
CA ASP A 135 7.57 -19.70 5.16
C ASP A 135 6.18 -20.32 5.28
N GLU A 136 5.30 -20.10 4.28
CA GLU A 136 3.87 -20.45 4.38
C GLU A 136 3.48 -21.65 3.50
N CYS A 137 4.14 -21.84 2.35
CA CYS A 137 3.77 -22.86 1.37
C CYS A 137 5.00 -23.55 0.73
N PRO A 138 5.95 -24.08 1.51
CA PRO A 138 7.20 -24.63 0.95
C PRO A 138 6.96 -25.82 0.00
N GLU A 139 5.85 -26.54 0.15
CA GLU A 139 5.46 -27.63 -0.75
C GLU A 139 5.17 -27.16 -2.18
N LYS A 140 4.84 -25.88 -2.36
CA LYS A 140 4.58 -25.29 -3.68
C LYS A 140 5.82 -24.77 -4.40
N LEU A 141 7.00 -24.89 -3.80
CA LEU A 141 8.25 -24.47 -4.44
C LEU A 141 8.57 -25.21 -5.74
N VAL A 142 7.97 -26.39 -5.95
CA VAL A 142 8.12 -27.18 -7.17
C VAL A 142 7.08 -26.85 -8.25
N ASP A 143 6.13 -25.95 -7.95
CA ASP A 143 5.06 -25.58 -8.88
C ASP A 143 5.54 -24.51 -9.86
N GLU A 144 5.02 -24.51 -11.08
CA GLU A 144 5.38 -23.57 -12.15
C GLU A 144 5.28 -22.10 -11.74
N PRO A 145 4.23 -21.62 -11.03
CA PRO A 145 4.15 -20.22 -10.59
C PRO A 145 5.27 -19.78 -9.65
N ALA A 146 5.76 -20.69 -8.78
CA ALA A 146 6.91 -20.41 -7.93
C ALA A 146 8.18 -20.30 -8.75
N MET A 147 8.38 -21.19 -9.70
CA MET A 147 9.56 -21.15 -10.57
C MET A 147 9.59 -19.89 -11.44
N ASP A 148 8.45 -19.45 -11.99
CA ASP A 148 8.37 -18.17 -12.73
C ASP A 148 8.71 -16.97 -11.84
N LEU A 149 8.27 -16.97 -10.57
CA LEU A 149 8.66 -15.95 -9.60
C LEU A 149 10.19 -15.89 -9.41
N PHE A 150 10.84 -17.04 -9.22
CA PHE A 150 12.29 -17.10 -9.03
C PHE A 150 13.06 -16.70 -10.29
N ASP A 151 12.61 -17.12 -11.45
CA ASP A 151 13.19 -16.73 -12.74
C ASP A 151 13.11 -15.20 -12.96
N ARG A 152 12.04 -14.56 -12.50
CA ARG A 152 11.88 -13.10 -12.52
C ARG A 152 12.83 -12.43 -11.54
N MET A 153 12.94 -12.97 -10.32
CA MET A 153 13.88 -12.43 -9.32
C MET A 153 15.33 -12.47 -9.81
N GLU A 154 15.75 -13.54 -10.50
CA GLU A 154 17.11 -13.66 -11.09
C GLU A 154 17.37 -12.59 -12.16
N ARG A 155 16.33 -12.08 -12.83
CA ARG A 155 16.42 -11.06 -13.87
C ARG A 155 16.15 -9.64 -13.35
N ASP A 156 15.99 -9.45 -12.05
CA ASP A 156 15.57 -8.17 -11.44
C ASP A 156 14.25 -7.63 -11.99
N GLU A 157 13.31 -8.52 -12.36
CA GLU A 157 11.98 -8.18 -12.90
C GLU A 157 10.90 -8.33 -11.84
N SER A 158 9.80 -7.57 -11.96
CA SER A 158 8.57 -7.79 -11.22
C SER A 158 7.81 -9.02 -11.72
N TRP A 159 7.00 -9.61 -10.86
CA TRP A 159 6.12 -10.73 -11.18
C TRP A 159 4.65 -10.32 -11.15
N SER A 160 3.85 -10.82 -12.09
CA SER A 160 2.40 -10.67 -12.08
C SER A 160 1.73 -11.98 -12.43
N GLY A 161 0.75 -12.40 -11.60
CA GLY A 161 0.06 -13.67 -11.82
C GLY A 161 -1.02 -13.94 -10.77
N MET A 162 -1.50 -15.19 -10.76
CA MET A 162 -2.44 -15.66 -9.76
C MET A 162 -1.67 -16.20 -8.55
N ALA A 163 -1.70 -15.44 -7.45
CA ALA A 163 -1.21 -15.89 -6.15
C ALA A 163 -2.41 -16.28 -5.25
N PHE A 164 -2.63 -15.63 -4.11
CA PHE A 164 -3.87 -15.73 -3.34
C PHE A 164 -5.06 -15.04 -4.05
N THR A 165 -4.78 -14.11 -4.95
CA THR A 165 -5.66 -13.46 -5.92
C THR A 165 -4.79 -13.02 -7.09
N GLN A 166 -5.36 -12.36 -8.11
CA GLN A 166 -4.54 -11.67 -9.11
C GLN A 166 -3.68 -10.62 -8.41
N ALA A 167 -2.35 -10.74 -8.55
CA ALA A 167 -1.40 -9.89 -7.84
C ALA A 167 -0.19 -9.52 -8.70
N THR A 168 0.41 -8.39 -8.38
CA THR A 168 1.71 -7.96 -8.88
C THR A 168 2.66 -7.80 -7.70
N PHE A 169 3.78 -8.50 -7.75
CA PHE A 169 4.88 -8.37 -6.80
C PHE A 169 6.00 -7.56 -7.46
N ILE A 170 6.17 -6.31 -6.99
CA ILE A 170 7.09 -5.35 -7.61
C ILE A 170 8.53 -5.61 -7.20
N ASN A 171 9.47 -5.51 -8.17
CA ASN A 171 10.87 -5.32 -7.82
C ASN A 171 11.07 -3.87 -7.36
N SER A 172 11.72 -3.68 -6.23
CA SER A 172 11.88 -2.35 -5.62
C SER A 172 12.60 -1.34 -6.51
N VAL A 173 13.44 -1.80 -7.44
CA VAL A 173 14.17 -0.94 -8.37
C VAL A 173 13.27 -0.29 -9.42
N GLU A 174 12.11 -0.88 -9.71
CA GLU A 174 11.15 -0.37 -10.71
C GLU A 174 10.24 0.76 -10.15
N VAL A 175 10.13 0.88 -8.82
CA VAL A 175 9.17 1.81 -8.20
C VAL A 175 9.48 3.27 -8.55
N LEU A 176 10.73 3.70 -8.41
CA LEU A 176 11.10 5.10 -8.70
C LEU A 176 10.95 5.45 -10.19
N PRO A 177 11.49 4.67 -11.15
CA PRO A 177 11.31 4.94 -12.57
C PRO A 177 9.84 5.00 -12.99
N PHE A 178 8.98 4.16 -12.42
CA PHE A 178 7.55 4.17 -12.69
C PHE A 178 6.89 5.52 -12.34
N PHE A 179 7.16 6.07 -11.15
CA PHE A 179 6.58 7.35 -10.74
C PHE A 179 7.24 8.55 -11.43
N GLU A 180 8.55 8.52 -11.67
CA GLU A 180 9.27 9.55 -12.46
C GLU A 180 8.70 9.65 -13.87
N GLY A 181 8.42 8.52 -14.52
CA GLY A 181 7.75 8.45 -15.83
C GLY A 181 6.33 9.05 -15.83
N LEU A 182 5.65 9.10 -14.68
CA LEU A 182 4.35 9.71 -14.50
C LEU A 182 4.41 11.15 -13.97
N GLY A 183 5.60 11.72 -13.83
CA GLY A 183 5.85 13.11 -13.45
C GLY A 183 5.64 13.40 -11.96
N PHE A 184 5.94 12.43 -11.09
CA PHE A 184 6.00 12.62 -9.64
C PHE A 184 7.46 12.76 -9.18
N GLU A 185 7.69 13.62 -8.19
CA GLU A 185 8.97 13.74 -7.49
C GLU A 185 8.91 12.97 -6.17
N LYS A 186 9.95 12.16 -5.91
CA LYS A 186 10.01 11.35 -4.69
C LYS A 186 10.17 12.22 -3.45
N LEU A 187 9.24 12.12 -2.50
CA LEU A 187 9.39 12.61 -1.12
C LEU A 187 9.94 11.52 -0.20
N ALA A 188 9.47 10.28 -0.33
CA ALA A 188 9.98 9.12 0.40
C ALA A 188 9.72 7.81 -0.36
N LEU A 189 10.54 6.79 -0.06
CA LEU A 189 10.29 5.39 -0.40
C LEU A 189 10.75 4.53 0.78
N PHE A 190 9.88 3.70 1.32
CA PHE A 190 10.19 2.94 2.53
C PHE A 190 9.45 1.61 2.61
N GLY A 191 10.04 0.66 3.34
CA GLY A 191 9.38 -0.60 3.71
C GLY A 191 8.34 -0.38 4.82
N GLN A 192 7.07 -0.70 4.54
CA GLN A 192 5.96 -0.42 5.47
C GLN A 192 6.02 -1.26 6.75
N GLU A 193 6.58 -2.46 6.72
CA GLU A 193 6.85 -3.28 7.91
C GLU A 193 8.26 -3.06 8.48
N GLY A 194 9.11 -2.30 7.81
CA GLY A 194 10.53 -2.13 8.18
C GLY A 194 11.25 -3.47 8.21
N LEU A 195 11.74 -3.88 9.37
CA LEU A 195 12.44 -5.16 9.56
C LEU A 195 11.52 -6.31 10.00
N THR A 196 10.20 -6.11 10.01
CA THR A 196 9.28 -7.01 10.71
C THR A 196 8.48 -7.93 9.79
N GLY A 197 8.49 -7.71 8.48
CA GLY A 197 7.66 -8.45 7.52
C GLY A 197 7.77 -9.97 7.65
N THR A 198 8.97 -10.49 7.83
CA THR A 198 9.25 -11.93 7.98
C THR A 198 9.25 -12.42 9.45
N ARG A 199 8.85 -11.58 10.41
CA ARG A 199 8.96 -11.90 11.84
C ARG A 199 7.66 -11.69 12.63
N LEU A 200 6.55 -11.51 11.95
CA LEU A 200 5.27 -11.17 12.56
C LEU A 200 4.79 -12.24 13.55
N SER A 201 5.00 -13.53 13.25
CA SER A 201 4.61 -14.64 14.12
C SER A 201 5.33 -14.61 15.47
N TYR A 202 6.61 -14.27 15.49
CA TYR A 202 7.38 -14.06 16.71
C TYR A 202 6.93 -12.80 17.45
N LEU A 203 6.83 -11.67 16.75
CA LEU A 203 6.53 -10.37 17.34
C LEU A 203 5.12 -10.29 17.93
N ASN A 204 4.16 -11.05 17.41
CA ASN A 204 2.82 -11.14 18.00
C ASN A 204 2.82 -11.71 19.41
N ARG A 205 3.84 -12.50 19.76
CA ARG A 205 4.02 -13.12 21.10
C ARG A 205 5.07 -12.41 21.96
N ALA A 206 5.84 -11.51 21.37
CA ALA A 206 6.94 -10.82 22.06
C ALA A 206 6.42 -9.83 23.12
N PRO A 207 7.18 -9.56 24.21
CA PRO A 207 6.88 -8.49 25.15
C PRO A 207 6.73 -7.11 24.47
N GLY A 208 5.93 -6.21 25.07
CA GLY A 208 5.69 -4.85 24.55
C GLY A 208 6.99 -4.08 24.30
N SER A 209 7.92 -4.12 25.25
CA SER A 209 9.23 -3.47 25.14
C SER A 209 10.08 -3.97 23.96
N VAL A 210 9.98 -5.24 23.62
CA VAL A 210 10.64 -5.82 22.44
C VAL A 210 9.99 -5.28 21.17
N ARG A 211 8.64 -5.26 21.09
CA ARG A 211 7.91 -4.72 19.95
C ARG A 211 8.21 -3.23 19.72
N GLU A 212 8.26 -2.44 20.78
CA GLU A 212 8.63 -1.01 20.72
C GLU A 212 10.05 -0.83 20.17
N LYS A 213 11.00 -1.65 20.61
CA LYS A 213 12.38 -1.58 20.11
C LYS A 213 12.48 -2.00 18.64
N TYR A 214 11.73 -3.01 18.21
CA TYR A 214 11.63 -3.36 16.78
C TYR A 214 11.04 -2.23 15.95
N LEU A 215 9.99 -1.55 16.44
CA LEU A 215 9.41 -0.39 15.76
C LEU A 215 10.43 0.75 15.62
N GLU A 216 11.14 1.08 16.70
CA GLU A 216 12.19 2.11 16.69
C GLU A 216 13.27 1.80 15.65
N ILE A 217 13.80 0.57 15.65
CA ILE A 217 14.83 0.15 14.69
C ILE A 217 14.29 0.15 13.27
N SER A 218 13.07 -0.34 13.06
CA SER A 218 12.41 -0.36 11.76
C SER A 218 12.26 1.04 11.19
N LEU A 219 11.79 2.01 11.99
CA LEU A 219 11.66 3.42 11.57
C LEU A 219 13.01 4.05 11.18
N ARG A 220 14.12 3.63 11.77
CA ARG A 220 15.46 4.13 11.43
C ARG A 220 16.01 3.55 10.13
N LEU A 221 15.54 2.38 9.71
CA LEU A 221 16.12 1.61 8.61
C LEU A 221 15.18 1.44 7.42
N CYS A 222 13.88 1.70 7.55
CA CYS A 222 12.88 1.38 6.53
C CYS A 222 13.04 2.17 5.22
N GLU A 223 13.70 3.33 5.22
CA GLU A 223 14.01 4.10 4.00
C GLU A 223 15.29 3.62 3.28
N ASN A 224 16.10 2.78 3.92
CA ASN A 224 17.33 2.31 3.31
C ASN A 224 17.05 1.10 2.40
N PRO A 225 17.32 1.20 1.07
CA PRO A 225 17.00 0.14 0.11
C PRO A 225 17.60 -1.23 0.44
N LYS A 226 18.74 -1.28 1.16
CA LYS A 226 19.37 -2.53 1.61
C LYS A 226 18.46 -3.39 2.48
N TYR A 227 17.43 -2.79 3.10
CA TYR A 227 16.52 -3.47 4.01
C TYR A 227 15.10 -3.63 3.46
N PHE A 228 14.82 -3.25 2.21
CA PHE A 228 13.50 -3.40 1.60
C PHE A 228 13.02 -4.85 1.54
N ALA A 229 13.97 -5.80 1.38
CA ALA A 229 13.67 -7.24 1.39
C ALA A 229 13.08 -7.77 2.71
N TYR A 230 13.19 -7.01 3.80
CA TYR A 230 12.56 -7.36 5.09
C TYR A 230 11.12 -6.89 5.22
N SER A 231 10.61 -6.13 4.25
CA SER A 231 9.23 -5.65 4.21
C SER A 231 8.44 -6.36 3.11
N ASN A 232 7.20 -6.71 3.43
CA ASN A 232 6.27 -7.26 2.44
C ASN A 232 5.71 -6.18 1.53
N HIS A 233 5.62 -4.93 2.04
CA HIS A 233 5.12 -3.80 1.27
C HIS A 233 6.14 -2.65 1.23
N LEU A 234 6.17 -1.97 0.08
CA LEU A 234 6.84 -0.68 -0.08
C LEU A 234 5.80 0.42 -0.25
N MET A 235 6.06 1.57 0.39
CA MET A 235 5.29 2.80 0.19
C MET A 235 6.15 3.82 -0.54
N TYR A 236 5.64 4.31 -1.66
CA TYR A 236 6.11 5.51 -2.34
C TYR A 236 5.30 6.72 -1.86
N ILE A 237 5.96 7.85 -1.64
CA ILE A 237 5.34 9.16 -1.39
C ILE A 237 5.94 10.17 -2.36
N GLY A 238 5.07 10.90 -3.05
CA GLY A 238 5.46 11.93 -4.02
C GLY A 238 4.41 13.00 -4.26
#